data_4dcfb480cbf584582710b9c030131f77
#
_entry.id   4dcfb480cbf584582710b9c030131f77
#
_cell.length_a   1.000
_cell.length_b   1.000
_cell.length_c   1.000
_cell.angle_alpha   90.00
_cell.angle_beta   90.00
_cell.angle_gamma   90.00
#
_symmetry.space_group_name_H-M   'P 1'
#
loop_
_entity.id
_entity.type
_entity.pdbx_description
1 polymer ?
#
loop_
_entity_poly.entity_id
_entity_poly.type
_entity_poly.pdbx_seq_one_letter_code
_entity_poly.pdbx_strand_id
1 'polypeptide(L)'
;VQLPVQEPDWDDMAANVPLAAGYLTAYAESIGLLERSEWSVLDQGIADCGSDSAIIETLAAGEPDLVAFSLYAWNLERSLYIAGKAREKLPRARFVAGGPEIVEGMPIMDRSPFHALAAGEGELPFAAILRDVRQHRPLSKLYKADSLLDLATLPSPYLAGTLPIVKDAPIHIETMRGCPYHCAYCFYGKNYPTLRRYPHEQALQVIRKASQVGCSELYIMDPSFQFGADLEQRLADFADANTAAIPMHTEMRLDSVTDKLGSLLKSAGIASIEAGLQSINPKALEAVNRSMDLEGFARGAEILQKQRIIIKTGLILGLPFDGYEQVIETFDFLGMHGLGQEAELYPLSFLPGTDARERADEWRMSRMELPPYWVTSNDWISGDDMIDAVTSFEESFDVEWAAPPAPHFAAEKNGFRAFVDTRKLENIDWMRLNAAKLSNSITLLADADDPESLSRLVRAARDLRRDNPYTLYQIVLTSDTRIPSERLVERIQDAFIFPDHYYELAHFFSPDPQEGYQTRMFFATRNLSLAYRATEEAQDLETMVIITGKTGYNAERLSELLPYVVFDRERIPFDRLYELLSLYADFPHMLIEAPEDLF
;
A
#
# COMPACT_ATOMS: atom_id res chain seq x y z
N VAL A 1 -3.06 8.75 14.72
CA VAL A 1 -2.09 7.84 14.08
C VAL A 1 -2.76 7.16 12.89
N GLN A 2 -2.22 7.33 11.71
CA GLN A 2 -2.58 6.59 10.50
C GLN A 2 -1.28 6.09 9.88
N LEU A 3 -1.12 4.77 9.80
CA LEU A 3 0.07 4.17 9.22
C LEU A 3 -0.18 3.86 7.74
N PRO A 4 0.83 4.07 6.86
CA PRO A 4 0.77 3.74 5.45
C PRO A 4 0.76 2.23 5.19
N VAL A 5 0.57 1.84 3.94
CA VAL A 5 1.11 0.57 3.45
C VAL A 5 2.63 0.63 3.63
N GLN A 6 3.20 -0.41 4.23
CA GLN A 6 4.66 -0.50 4.31
C GLN A 6 5.17 -1.08 3.00
N GLU A 7 6.17 -0.44 2.43
CA GLU A 7 6.86 -0.91 1.25
C GLU A 7 8.36 -0.88 1.50
N PRO A 8 9.12 -1.88 1.01
CA PRO A 8 10.58 -1.85 1.13
C PRO A 8 11.20 -0.79 0.25
N ASP A 9 10.48 -0.33 -0.78
CA ASP A 9 10.99 0.64 -1.74
C ASP A 9 11.15 2.04 -1.15
N TRP A 10 12.13 2.78 -1.69
CA TRP A 10 12.52 4.07 -1.19
C TRP A 10 12.05 5.23 -2.03
N ASP A 11 11.76 4.99 -3.32
CA ASP A 11 11.49 6.04 -4.28
C ASP A 11 10.01 6.43 -4.34
N ASP A 12 9.10 5.51 -4.07
CA ASP A 12 7.67 5.79 -4.00
C ASP A 12 7.19 5.86 -2.55
N MET A 13 7.31 7.02 -1.98
CA MET A 13 6.55 7.39 -0.79
C MET A 13 5.08 7.48 -1.21
N ALA A 14 4.38 6.35 -1.16
CA ALA A 14 2.93 6.34 -1.31
C ALA A 14 2.37 7.46 -0.44
N ALA A 15 1.58 8.33 -1.03
CA ALA A 15 1.10 9.52 -0.36
C ALA A 15 0.16 9.14 0.80
N ASN A 16 0.75 8.86 1.94
CA ASN A 16 -0.01 8.63 3.17
C ASN A 16 -0.58 9.95 3.69
N VAL A 17 -1.55 10.50 2.95
CA VAL A 17 -2.25 11.69 3.39
C VAL A 17 -3.23 11.31 4.50
N PRO A 18 -3.07 11.79 5.75
CA PRO A 18 -3.94 11.43 6.86
C PRO A 18 -5.27 12.19 6.79
N LEU A 19 -6.00 12.03 5.68
CA LEU A 19 -7.22 12.78 5.37
C LEU A 19 -8.31 12.59 6.43
N ALA A 20 -8.49 11.35 6.91
CA ALA A 20 -9.44 11.07 7.98
C ALA A 20 -9.11 11.84 9.26
N ALA A 21 -7.86 11.82 9.71
CA ALA A 21 -7.42 12.59 10.87
C ALA A 21 -7.66 14.09 10.68
N GLY A 22 -7.38 14.61 9.48
CA GLY A 22 -7.64 16.00 9.11
C GLY A 22 -9.11 16.40 9.24
N TYR A 23 -10.04 15.60 8.69
CA TYR A 23 -11.48 15.83 8.80
C TYR A 23 -11.99 15.76 10.25
N LEU A 24 -11.57 14.72 10.99
CA LEU A 24 -11.98 14.55 12.40
C LEU A 24 -11.55 15.74 13.25
N THR A 25 -10.34 16.23 13.04
CA THR A 25 -9.80 17.38 13.76
C THR A 25 -10.51 18.68 13.34
N ALA A 26 -10.66 18.92 12.03
CA ALA A 26 -11.34 20.12 11.53
C ALA A 26 -12.79 20.19 12.04
N TYR A 27 -13.50 19.06 12.07
CA TYR A 27 -14.85 18.99 12.62
C TYR A 27 -14.85 19.26 14.14
N ALA A 28 -13.99 18.61 14.90
CA ALA A 28 -13.93 18.79 16.34
C ALA A 28 -13.57 20.23 16.73
N GLU A 29 -12.70 20.91 15.98
CA GLU A 29 -12.40 22.34 16.16
C GLU A 29 -13.61 23.22 15.84
N SER A 30 -14.30 22.97 14.73
CA SER A 30 -15.46 23.78 14.30
C SER A 30 -16.60 23.81 15.33
N ILE A 31 -16.69 22.77 16.16
CA ILE A 31 -17.69 22.66 17.24
C ILE A 31 -17.12 22.92 18.65
N GLY A 32 -15.89 23.48 18.74
CA GLY A 32 -15.25 23.92 19.99
C GLY A 32 -14.77 22.79 20.90
N LEU A 33 -14.65 21.55 20.43
CA LEU A 33 -14.20 20.43 21.25
C LEU A 33 -12.69 20.40 21.48
N LEU A 34 -11.90 21.07 20.66
CA LEU A 34 -10.45 21.16 20.82
C LEU A 34 -9.96 22.46 21.40
N GLU A 35 -10.86 23.35 21.84
CA GLU A 35 -10.48 24.55 22.59
C GLU A 35 -9.67 24.19 23.84
N ARG A 36 -8.49 24.81 24.02
CA ARG A 36 -7.53 24.56 25.10
C ARG A 36 -6.95 23.12 25.11
N SER A 37 -6.95 22.46 23.96
CA SER A 37 -6.30 21.18 23.74
C SER A 37 -5.13 21.36 22.80
N GLU A 38 -4.02 20.69 23.06
CA GLU A 38 -2.97 20.47 22.07
C GLU A 38 -3.30 19.19 21.31
N TRP A 39 -3.18 19.21 20.01
CA TRP A 39 -3.37 18.05 19.17
C TRP A 39 -2.34 18.03 18.04
N SER A 40 -2.00 16.85 17.60
CA SER A 40 -1.12 16.65 16.44
C SER A 40 -1.48 15.37 15.71
N VAL A 41 -1.26 15.37 14.40
CA VAL A 41 -1.17 14.12 13.62
C VAL A 41 0.25 13.60 13.78
N LEU A 42 0.42 12.27 13.86
CA LEU A 42 1.76 11.68 13.87
C LEU A 42 2.56 12.19 12.67
N ASP A 43 3.78 12.65 12.93
CA ASP A 43 4.67 13.14 11.87
C ASP A 43 4.78 12.12 10.74
N GLN A 44 4.63 12.60 9.51
CA GLN A 44 4.56 11.74 8.33
C GLN A 44 5.86 10.97 8.12
N GLY A 45 7.02 11.60 8.32
CA GLY A 45 8.30 10.91 8.20
C GLY A 45 8.46 9.76 9.20
N ILE A 46 7.89 9.90 10.42
CA ILE A 46 7.86 8.83 11.43
C ILE A 46 6.86 7.75 11.03
N ALA A 47 5.67 8.13 10.57
CA ALA A 47 4.64 7.18 10.15
C ALA A 47 5.11 6.33 8.96
N ASP A 48 5.74 6.96 7.97
CA ASP A 48 6.13 6.35 6.70
C ASP A 48 7.46 5.58 6.78
N CYS A 49 8.39 5.98 7.66
CA CYS A 49 9.73 5.42 7.68
C CYS A 49 10.16 4.83 9.03
N GLY A 50 9.49 5.16 10.13
CA GLY A 50 9.88 4.70 11.46
C GLY A 50 9.49 3.25 11.74
N SER A 51 10.37 2.52 12.46
CA SER A 51 10.06 1.21 13.01
C SER A 51 8.91 1.24 14.03
N ASP A 52 8.43 0.08 14.44
CA ASP A 52 7.39 -0.03 15.48
C ASP A 52 7.82 0.68 16.76
N SER A 53 9.07 0.45 17.19
CA SER A 53 9.65 1.12 18.37
C SER A 53 9.75 2.64 18.20
N ALA A 54 10.04 3.14 16.99
CA ALA A 54 10.10 4.58 16.72
C ALA A 54 8.74 5.25 16.99
N ILE A 55 7.67 4.64 16.51
CA ILE A 55 6.30 5.14 16.70
C ILE A 55 5.91 5.05 18.18
N ILE A 56 6.18 3.91 18.83
CA ILE A 56 5.87 3.70 20.26
C ILE A 56 6.58 4.75 21.13
N GLU A 57 7.88 5.00 20.91
CA GLU A 57 8.64 5.98 21.69
C GLU A 57 8.17 7.42 21.41
N THR A 58 7.82 7.74 20.16
CA THR A 58 7.25 9.05 19.82
C THR A 58 5.94 9.30 20.57
N LEU A 59 5.04 8.31 20.57
CA LEU A 59 3.78 8.42 21.32
C LEU A 59 4.04 8.56 22.83
N ALA A 60 5.00 7.79 23.37
CA ALA A 60 5.35 7.85 24.78
C ALA A 60 5.96 9.19 25.19
N ALA A 61 6.82 9.75 24.35
CA ALA A 61 7.46 11.06 24.59
C ALA A 61 6.47 12.23 24.58
N GLY A 62 5.38 12.13 23.79
CA GLY A 62 4.32 13.13 23.72
C GLY A 62 3.40 13.16 24.94
N GLU A 63 3.42 12.13 25.80
CA GLU A 63 2.55 11.97 26.98
C GLU A 63 1.07 12.36 26.74
N PRO A 64 0.42 11.89 25.64
CA PRO A 64 -0.93 12.32 25.29
C PRO A 64 -1.99 11.77 26.26
N ASP A 65 -3.07 12.52 26.48
CA ASP A 65 -4.26 12.04 27.20
C ASP A 65 -5.10 11.08 26.34
N LEU A 66 -5.06 11.26 25.02
CA LEU A 66 -5.80 10.48 24.02
C LEU A 66 -4.92 10.17 22.80
N VAL A 67 -4.89 8.89 22.40
CA VAL A 67 -4.28 8.44 21.13
C VAL A 67 -5.38 7.81 20.28
N ALA A 68 -5.58 8.34 19.06
CA ALA A 68 -6.56 7.84 18.12
C ALA A 68 -5.89 7.22 16.89
N PHE A 69 -6.36 6.04 16.47
CA PHE A 69 -5.86 5.29 15.32
C PHE A 69 -6.91 5.22 14.22
N SER A 70 -6.47 5.34 12.96
CA SER A 70 -7.26 5.01 11.78
C SER A 70 -6.82 3.63 11.26
N LEU A 71 -7.76 2.67 11.29
CA LEU A 71 -7.49 1.27 10.98
C LEU A 71 -8.02 0.91 9.60
N TYR A 72 -7.11 0.47 8.76
CA TYR A 72 -7.35 -0.06 7.43
C TYR A 72 -6.75 -1.48 7.34
N ALA A 73 -7.13 -2.26 6.36
CA ALA A 73 -6.62 -3.61 6.16
C ALA A 73 -5.07 -3.65 6.20
N TRP A 74 -4.42 -2.74 5.50
CA TRP A 74 -2.95 -2.70 5.40
C TRP A 74 -2.19 -2.33 6.69
N ASN A 75 -2.85 -1.71 7.66
CA ASN A 75 -2.18 -1.28 8.90
C ASN A 75 -2.76 -1.88 10.18
N LEU A 76 -3.75 -2.77 10.06
CA LEU A 76 -4.50 -3.29 11.19
C LEU A 76 -3.59 -3.96 12.23
N GLU A 77 -2.90 -5.02 11.86
CA GLU A 77 -2.12 -5.84 12.80
C GLU A 77 -0.96 -5.04 13.41
N ARG A 78 -0.24 -4.26 12.60
CA ARG A 78 0.80 -3.35 13.08
C ARG A 78 0.26 -2.31 14.07
N SER A 79 -0.89 -1.70 13.75
CA SER A 79 -1.52 -0.70 14.63
C SER A 79 -1.99 -1.32 15.96
N LEU A 80 -2.50 -2.54 15.95
CA LEU A 80 -2.87 -3.28 17.17
C LEU A 80 -1.65 -3.53 18.07
N TYR A 81 -0.54 -3.96 17.49
CA TYR A 81 0.73 -4.17 18.21
C TYR A 81 1.24 -2.86 18.82
N ILE A 82 1.37 -1.82 18.01
CA ILE A 82 1.87 -0.50 18.43
C ILE A 82 0.97 0.07 19.55
N ALA A 83 -0.35 0.04 19.36
CA ALA A 83 -1.30 0.53 20.39
C ALA A 83 -1.17 -0.25 21.70
N GLY A 84 -1.02 -1.58 21.62
CA GLY A 84 -0.80 -2.44 22.79
C GLY A 84 0.46 -2.05 23.54
N LYS A 85 1.59 -1.90 22.84
CA LYS A 85 2.88 -1.54 23.43
C LYS A 85 2.94 -0.10 23.95
N ALA A 86 2.38 0.84 23.20
CA ALA A 86 2.29 2.24 23.65
C ALA A 86 1.43 2.37 24.92
N ARG A 87 0.34 1.60 25.01
CA ARG A 87 -0.52 1.56 26.21
C ARG A 87 0.21 1.08 27.45
N GLU A 88 1.14 0.11 27.33
CA GLU A 88 1.99 -0.34 28.43
C GLU A 88 2.83 0.83 28.99
N LYS A 89 3.32 1.73 28.11
CA LYS A 89 4.12 2.92 28.48
C LYS A 89 3.27 4.12 28.94
N LEU A 90 2.04 4.21 28.46
CA LEU A 90 1.11 5.31 28.68
C LEU A 90 -0.16 4.83 29.42
N PRO A 91 -0.08 4.34 30.67
CA PRO A 91 -1.21 3.70 31.35
C PRO A 91 -2.36 4.65 31.69
N ARG A 92 -2.14 5.97 31.60
CA ARG A 92 -3.16 7.00 31.84
C ARG A 92 -3.87 7.44 30.55
N ALA A 93 -3.23 7.27 29.39
CA ALA A 93 -3.78 7.66 28.11
C ALA A 93 -4.98 6.79 27.72
N ARG A 94 -5.92 7.39 27.00
CA ARG A 94 -7.00 6.66 26.34
C ARG A 94 -6.59 6.32 24.92
N PHE A 95 -6.76 5.07 24.52
CA PHE A 95 -6.51 4.60 23.17
C PHE A 95 -7.83 4.32 22.50
N VAL A 96 -8.07 4.91 21.34
CA VAL A 96 -9.31 4.74 20.58
C VAL A 96 -8.98 4.47 19.11
N ALA A 97 -9.89 3.84 18.39
CA ALA A 97 -9.70 3.58 16.97
C ALA A 97 -11.00 3.75 16.18
N GLY A 98 -10.86 4.10 14.91
CA GLY A 98 -11.89 4.12 13.88
C GLY A 98 -11.34 3.61 12.56
N GLY A 99 -12.12 3.70 11.51
CA GLY A 99 -11.74 3.28 10.16
C GLY A 99 -12.52 2.06 9.66
N PRO A 100 -12.32 1.63 8.41
CA PRO A 100 -13.10 0.59 7.75
C PRO A 100 -13.05 -0.77 8.44
N GLU A 101 -12.00 -1.05 9.21
CA GLU A 101 -11.85 -2.30 9.96
C GLU A 101 -12.77 -2.38 11.19
N ILE A 102 -13.40 -1.27 11.57
CA ILE A 102 -14.31 -1.22 12.73
C ILE A 102 -15.74 -1.44 12.27
N VAL A 103 -16.11 -2.71 12.21
CA VAL A 103 -17.47 -3.16 11.89
C VAL A 103 -18.03 -3.93 13.09
N GLU A 104 -19.30 -3.66 13.45
CA GLU A 104 -19.98 -4.30 14.57
C GLU A 104 -20.04 -5.82 14.37
N GLY A 105 -19.70 -6.58 15.40
CA GLY A 105 -19.67 -8.05 15.36
C GLY A 105 -18.36 -8.66 14.86
N MET A 106 -17.38 -7.86 14.42
CA MET A 106 -16.09 -8.37 13.99
C MET A 106 -15.16 -8.71 15.17
N PRO A 107 -14.24 -9.70 15.01
CA PRO A 107 -13.34 -10.16 16.09
C PRO A 107 -12.48 -9.06 16.72
N ILE A 108 -12.20 -7.98 15.99
CA ILE A 108 -11.44 -6.84 16.53
C ILE A 108 -12.11 -6.20 17.74
N MET A 109 -13.44 -6.32 17.86
CA MET A 109 -14.19 -5.80 19.00
C MET A 109 -13.74 -6.40 20.33
N ASP A 110 -13.29 -7.66 20.34
CA ASP A 110 -12.93 -8.41 21.52
C ASP A 110 -11.42 -8.42 21.82
N ARG A 111 -10.58 -8.47 20.74
CA ARG A 111 -9.12 -8.60 20.89
C ARG A 111 -8.35 -7.27 20.86
N SER A 112 -9.04 -6.14 20.72
CA SER A 112 -8.40 -4.85 20.51
C SER A 112 -7.83 -4.24 21.79
N PRO A 113 -6.66 -3.57 21.75
CA PRO A 113 -6.10 -2.85 22.90
C PRO A 113 -6.82 -1.53 23.17
N PHE A 114 -7.81 -1.15 22.35
CA PHE A 114 -8.47 0.14 22.44
C PHE A 114 -9.54 0.20 23.53
N HIS A 115 -9.66 1.34 24.20
CA HIS A 115 -10.68 1.62 25.20
C HIS A 115 -12.05 1.85 24.55
N ALA A 116 -12.06 2.41 23.34
CA ALA A 116 -13.26 2.66 22.56
C ALA A 116 -12.99 2.55 21.06
N LEU A 117 -14.02 2.14 20.33
CA LEU A 117 -14.02 1.99 18.87
C LEU A 117 -15.10 2.90 18.26
N ALA A 118 -14.82 3.50 17.11
CA ALA A 118 -15.73 4.34 16.34
C ALA A 118 -16.12 3.63 15.03
N ALA A 119 -17.38 3.26 14.86
CA ALA A 119 -17.89 2.61 13.66
C ALA A 119 -18.61 3.61 12.74
N GLY A 120 -18.46 3.41 11.43
CA GLY A 120 -19.03 4.27 10.39
C GLY A 120 -18.22 5.54 10.15
N GLU A 121 -18.88 6.61 9.69
CA GLU A 121 -18.22 7.92 9.52
C GLU A 121 -17.77 8.46 10.87
N GLY A 122 -16.50 8.84 10.95
CA GLY A 122 -15.82 9.07 12.22
C GLY A 122 -16.15 10.37 12.93
N GLU A 123 -16.67 11.39 12.25
CA GLU A 123 -16.80 12.76 12.77
C GLU A 123 -17.68 12.83 14.04
N LEU A 124 -18.89 12.29 13.96
CA LEU A 124 -19.82 12.29 15.10
C LEU A 124 -19.39 11.35 16.23
N PRO A 125 -18.98 10.08 15.97
CA PRO A 125 -18.43 9.17 16.97
C PRO A 125 -17.20 9.75 17.67
N PHE A 126 -16.24 10.31 16.93
CA PHE A 126 -15.04 10.91 17.51
C PHE A 126 -15.36 12.13 18.38
N ALA A 127 -16.29 12.99 17.93
CA ALA A 127 -16.76 14.11 18.74
C ALA A 127 -17.42 13.63 20.04
N ALA A 128 -18.16 12.50 20.03
CA ALA A 128 -18.74 11.91 21.24
C ALA A 128 -17.64 11.39 22.19
N ILE A 129 -16.64 10.69 21.66
CA ILE A 129 -15.46 10.24 22.41
C ILE A 129 -14.76 11.43 23.07
N LEU A 130 -14.49 12.52 22.34
CA LEU A 130 -13.84 13.73 22.87
C LEU A 130 -14.65 14.37 23.99
N ARG A 131 -16.00 14.42 23.88
CA ARG A 131 -16.86 14.94 24.95
C ARG A 131 -16.74 14.10 26.21
N ASP A 132 -16.71 12.77 26.10
CA ASP A 132 -16.60 11.87 27.23
C ASP A 132 -15.23 11.97 27.89
N VAL A 133 -14.15 12.05 27.11
CA VAL A 133 -12.77 12.26 27.61
C VAL A 133 -12.68 13.59 28.38
N ARG A 134 -13.15 14.70 27.78
CA ARG A 134 -13.13 16.05 28.41
C ARG A 134 -13.94 16.13 29.69
N GLN A 135 -15.03 15.37 29.77
CA GLN A 135 -15.91 15.32 30.95
C GLN A 135 -15.52 14.22 31.94
N HIS A 136 -14.37 13.55 31.72
CA HIS A 136 -13.89 12.45 32.55
C HIS A 136 -14.93 11.34 32.72
N ARG A 137 -15.78 11.13 31.71
CA ARG A 137 -16.76 10.03 31.71
C ARG A 137 -16.12 8.72 31.26
N PRO A 138 -16.63 7.57 31.71
CA PRO A 138 -16.24 6.28 31.17
C PRO A 138 -16.54 6.21 29.66
N LEU A 139 -15.62 5.67 28.89
CA LEU A 139 -15.82 5.46 27.45
C LEU A 139 -16.70 4.23 27.21
N SER A 140 -17.66 4.34 26.29
CA SER A 140 -18.35 3.18 25.74
C SER A 140 -17.39 2.37 24.88
N LYS A 141 -17.58 1.04 24.80
CA LYS A 141 -16.73 0.20 23.96
C LYS A 141 -16.90 0.52 22.48
N LEU A 142 -18.12 0.86 22.05
CA LEU A 142 -18.44 1.22 20.68
C LEU A 142 -19.19 2.56 20.63
N TYR A 143 -18.76 3.43 19.74
CA TYR A 143 -19.44 4.66 19.36
C TYR A 143 -19.88 4.54 17.90
N LYS A 144 -21.15 4.81 17.64
CA LYS A 144 -21.75 4.80 16.31
C LYS A 144 -22.74 5.96 16.25
N ALA A 145 -22.78 6.67 15.15
CA ALA A 145 -23.73 7.75 14.95
C ALA A 145 -25.09 7.19 14.50
N ASP A 146 -26.18 7.75 15.03
CA ASP A 146 -27.55 7.40 14.64
C ASP A 146 -27.95 8.05 13.29
N SER A 147 -27.19 9.04 12.84
CA SER A 147 -27.45 9.78 11.60
C SER A 147 -26.15 10.17 10.92
N LEU A 148 -26.22 10.38 9.61
CA LEU A 148 -25.11 10.88 8.81
C LEU A 148 -24.96 12.41 9.00
N LEU A 149 -23.71 12.87 9.05
CA LEU A 149 -23.39 14.29 9.12
C LEU A 149 -23.77 14.98 7.79
N ASP A 150 -24.34 16.17 7.86
CA ASP A 150 -24.47 17.04 6.69
C ASP A 150 -23.06 17.54 6.27
N LEU A 151 -22.61 17.12 5.08
CA LEU A 151 -21.28 17.47 4.57
C LEU A 151 -21.09 18.98 4.35
N ALA A 152 -22.18 19.76 4.26
CA ALA A 152 -22.11 21.20 4.20
C ALA A 152 -21.58 21.82 5.51
N THR A 153 -21.70 21.10 6.63
CA THR A 153 -21.20 21.54 7.94
C THR A 153 -19.78 21.05 8.25
N LEU A 154 -19.20 20.22 7.37
CA LEU A 154 -17.87 19.62 7.56
C LEU A 154 -16.80 20.51 6.88
N PRO A 155 -15.91 21.16 7.65
CA PRO A 155 -14.86 21.99 7.07
C PRO A 155 -13.83 21.14 6.32
N SER A 156 -13.29 21.68 5.22
CA SER A 156 -12.13 21.08 4.56
C SER A 156 -10.91 21.16 5.49
N PRO A 157 -10.19 20.05 5.69
CA PRO A 157 -9.00 20.03 6.53
C PRO A 157 -7.89 20.98 6.02
N TYR A 158 -7.79 21.15 4.70
CA TYR A 158 -6.82 22.07 4.08
C TYR A 158 -7.18 23.55 4.26
N LEU A 159 -8.47 23.89 4.23
CA LEU A 159 -8.92 25.26 4.41
C LEU A 159 -8.96 25.65 5.91
N ALA A 160 -9.28 24.71 6.77
CA ALA A 160 -9.20 24.85 8.22
C ALA A 160 -7.74 24.90 8.73
N GLY A 161 -6.77 24.38 7.96
CA GLY A 161 -5.36 24.36 8.35
C GLY A 161 -4.97 23.16 9.21
N THR A 162 -5.86 22.17 9.36
CA THR A 162 -5.57 20.93 10.09
C THR A 162 -4.68 19.98 9.29
N LEU A 163 -4.68 20.11 7.96
CA LEU A 163 -3.68 19.51 7.08
C LEU A 163 -2.98 20.58 6.26
N PRO A 164 -1.65 20.48 6.08
CA PRO A 164 -0.91 21.37 5.21
C PRO A 164 -1.16 21.02 3.73
N ILE A 165 -1.06 22.03 2.86
CA ILE A 165 -0.81 21.84 1.44
C ILE A 165 0.67 22.11 1.22
N VAL A 166 1.41 21.10 0.74
CA VAL A 166 2.86 21.15 0.61
C VAL A 166 3.24 21.17 -0.87
N LYS A 167 4.24 21.97 -1.21
CA LYS A 167 4.78 22.02 -2.57
C LYS A 167 5.41 20.69 -2.95
N ASP A 168 5.22 20.28 -4.21
CA ASP A 168 5.74 19.02 -4.77
C ASP A 168 5.26 17.75 -4.03
N ALA A 169 4.18 17.86 -3.22
CA ALA A 169 3.54 16.74 -2.55
C ALA A 169 2.11 16.55 -3.06
N PRO A 170 1.57 15.32 -3.06
CA PRO A 170 0.18 15.06 -3.43
C PRO A 170 -0.81 15.54 -2.38
N ILE A 171 -2.05 15.77 -2.80
CA ILE A 171 -3.18 16.00 -1.90
C ILE A 171 -4.37 15.12 -2.28
N HIS A 172 -5.14 14.72 -1.28
CA HIS A 172 -6.38 13.95 -1.45
C HIS A 172 -7.58 14.81 -1.08
N ILE A 173 -8.60 14.83 -1.92
CA ILE A 173 -9.86 15.54 -1.64
C ILE A 173 -11.06 14.63 -1.85
N GLU A 174 -12.12 14.87 -1.09
CA GLU A 174 -13.46 14.32 -1.34
C GLU A 174 -14.36 15.45 -1.87
N THR A 175 -15.12 15.18 -2.95
CA THR A 175 -16.21 16.08 -3.40
C THR A 175 -17.57 15.48 -3.07
N MET A 176 -17.62 14.18 -2.80
CA MET A 176 -18.81 13.46 -2.38
C MET A 176 -18.48 12.26 -1.50
N ARG A 177 -19.45 11.79 -0.75
CA ARG A 177 -19.44 10.51 -0.03
C ARG A 177 -20.64 9.66 -0.41
N GLY A 178 -20.46 8.35 -0.39
CA GLY A 178 -21.47 7.36 -0.76
C GLY A 178 -21.39 6.92 -2.22
N CYS A 179 -21.95 5.75 -2.51
CA CYS A 179 -22.00 5.18 -3.84
C CYS A 179 -23.40 4.56 -4.06
N PRO A 180 -24.07 4.86 -5.17
CA PRO A 180 -25.41 4.31 -5.44
C PRO A 180 -25.37 2.86 -5.93
N TYR A 181 -24.18 2.32 -6.22
CA TYR A 181 -24.00 0.92 -6.59
C TYR A 181 -23.88 0.04 -5.34
N HIS A 182 -24.30 -1.22 -5.46
CA HIS A 182 -24.32 -2.19 -4.37
C HIS A 182 -23.50 -3.43 -4.72
N CYS A 183 -22.27 -3.21 -5.26
CA CYS A 183 -21.38 -4.32 -5.56
C CYS A 183 -21.05 -5.09 -4.27
N ALA A 184 -21.22 -6.42 -4.29
CA ALA A 184 -21.12 -7.25 -3.09
C ALA A 184 -19.74 -7.22 -2.41
N TYR A 185 -18.68 -7.02 -3.17
CA TYR A 185 -17.30 -6.93 -2.69
C TYR A 185 -16.93 -5.54 -2.12
N CYS A 186 -17.71 -4.51 -2.43
CA CYS A 186 -17.35 -3.13 -2.13
C CYS A 186 -17.91 -2.67 -0.78
N PHE A 187 -17.04 -2.09 0.05
CA PHE A 187 -17.42 -1.55 1.34
C PHE A 187 -18.41 -0.38 1.25
N TYR A 188 -18.29 0.47 0.21
CA TYR A 188 -19.12 1.68 0.06
C TYR A 188 -20.59 1.36 -0.20
N GLY A 189 -20.89 0.44 -1.11
CA GLY A 189 -22.25 0.18 -1.56
C GLY A 189 -23.21 -0.22 -0.45
N LYS A 190 -22.74 -1.00 0.52
CA LYS A 190 -23.51 -1.44 1.69
C LYS A 190 -23.50 -0.42 2.82
N ASN A 191 -22.34 0.14 3.13
CA ASN A 191 -22.17 0.97 4.32
C ASN A 191 -22.53 2.44 4.08
N TYR A 192 -22.40 2.94 2.85
CA TYR A 192 -22.65 4.33 2.48
C TYR A 192 -23.52 4.43 1.20
N PRO A 193 -24.76 3.91 1.20
CA PRO A 193 -25.60 3.87 -0.02
C PRO A 193 -26.15 5.23 -0.44
N THR A 194 -26.12 6.22 0.46
CA THR A 194 -26.66 7.55 0.20
C THR A 194 -25.57 8.48 -0.31
N LEU A 195 -25.72 8.93 -1.56
CA LEU A 195 -24.83 9.92 -2.14
C LEU A 195 -25.05 11.29 -1.50
N ARG A 196 -24.00 11.88 -0.95
CA ARG A 196 -23.98 13.23 -0.36
C ARG A 196 -22.81 14.01 -0.90
N ARG A 197 -22.92 15.32 -1.03
CA ARG A 197 -21.89 16.17 -1.60
C ARG A 197 -21.41 17.20 -0.62
N TYR A 198 -20.14 17.50 -0.73
CA TYR A 198 -19.56 18.69 -0.14
C TYR A 198 -19.98 19.95 -0.93
N PRO A 199 -19.95 21.14 -0.30
CA PRO A 199 -20.13 22.38 -1.04
C PRO A 199 -19.10 22.47 -2.17
N HIS A 200 -19.56 22.67 -3.41
CA HIS A 200 -18.70 22.70 -4.60
C HIS A 200 -17.58 23.75 -4.48
N GLU A 201 -17.91 24.94 -3.98
CA GLU A 201 -16.93 26.02 -3.77
C GLU A 201 -15.80 25.62 -2.82
N GLN A 202 -16.05 24.73 -1.85
CA GLN A 202 -15.00 24.23 -0.96
C GLN A 202 -13.93 23.45 -1.74
N ALA A 203 -14.32 22.56 -2.66
CA ALA A 203 -13.40 21.85 -3.52
C ALA A 203 -12.61 22.82 -4.43
N LEU A 204 -13.29 23.80 -5.02
CA LEU A 204 -12.65 24.82 -5.88
C LEU A 204 -11.59 25.63 -5.11
N GLN A 205 -11.86 26.02 -3.87
CA GLN A 205 -10.89 26.75 -3.04
C GLN A 205 -9.66 25.89 -2.72
N VAL A 206 -9.83 24.59 -2.47
CA VAL A 206 -8.70 23.67 -2.26
C VAL A 206 -7.88 23.54 -3.54
N ILE A 207 -8.51 23.34 -4.70
CA ILE A 207 -7.84 23.23 -6.01
C ILE A 207 -7.05 24.51 -6.32
N ARG A 208 -7.65 25.71 -6.13
CA ARG A 208 -6.95 26.98 -6.32
C ARG A 208 -5.72 27.10 -5.41
N LYS A 209 -5.87 26.73 -4.14
CA LYS A 209 -4.77 26.78 -3.16
C LYS A 209 -3.67 25.78 -3.51
N ALA A 210 -4.03 24.56 -3.94
CA ALA A 210 -3.09 23.57 -4.43
C ALA A 210 -2.31 24.08 -5.65
N SER A 211 -3.00 24.70 -6.63
CA SER A 211 -2.38 25.34 -7.78
C SER A 211 -1.41 26.46 -7.40
N GLN A 212 -1.77 27.28 -6.42
CA GLN A 212 -0.92 28.39 -5.94
C GLN A 212 0.35 27.88 -5.24
N VAL A 213 0.25 26.77 -4.49
CA VAL A 213 1.37 26.16 -3.76
C VAL A 213 2.27 25.35 -4.70
N GLY A 214 1.70 24.73 -5.75
CA GLY A 214 2.41 23.85 -6.68
C GLY A 214 2.52 22.43 -6.13
N CYS A 215 1.38 21.81 -5.80
CA CYS A 215 1.31 20.38 -5.49
C CYS A 215 1.71 19.53 -6.70
N SER A 216 2.21 18.31 -6.45
CA SER A 216 2.57 17.38 -7.54
C SER A 216 1.34 16.83 -8.24
N GLU A 217 0.30 16.47 -7.50
CA GLU A 217 -0.93 15.85 -8.02
C GLU A 217 -2.09 16.00 -7.05
N LEU A 218 -3.30 15.69 -7.52
CA LEU A 218 -4.52 15.76 -6.76
C LEU A 218 -5.37 14.49 -6.99
N TYR A 219 -5.65 13.75 -5.91
CA TYR A 219 -6.56 12.62 -5.94
C TYR A 219 -7.95 13.03 -5.48
N ILE A 220 -8.95 12.81 -6.34
CA ILE A 220 -10.37 12.93 -6.01
C ILE A 220 -10.84 11.56 -5.54
N MET A 221 -11.03 11.40 -4.23
CA MET A 221 -11.32 10.14 -3.54
C MET A 221 -12.79 9.73 -3.65
N ASP A 222 -13.52 10.25 -4.61
CA ASP A 222 -14.93 9.97 -4.82
C ASP A 222 -15.12 8.55 -5.38
N PRO A 223 -15.90 7.66 -4.76
CA PRO A 223 -16.04 6.26 -5.21
C PRO A 223 -16.76 6.12 -6.57
N SER A 224 -17.25 7.21 -7.12
CA SER A 224 -17.91 7.30 -8.44
C SER A 224 -18.07 8.74 -8.85
N PHE A 225 -17.01 9.36 -9.33
CA PHE A 225 -16.92 10.79 -9.63
C PHE A 225 -17.95 11.28 -10.65
N GLN A 226 -18.38 10.42 -11.58
CA GLN A 226 -19.29 10.79 -12.68
C GLN A 226 -20.70 11.15 -12.25
N PHE A 227 -21.11 10.86 -11.01
CA PHE A 227 -22.47 11.12 -10.60
C PHE A 227 -22.82 12.60 -10.47
N GLY A 228 -24.00 12.92 -10.98
CA GLY A 228 -24.68 14.21 -10.89
C GLY A 228 -24.90 14.89 -12.22
N ALA A 229 -26.07 15.52 -12.35
CA ALA A 229 -26.46 16.25 -13.55
C ALA A 229 -25.57 17.48 -13.85
N ASP A 230 -24.78 17.91 -12.89
CA ASP A 230 -23.89 19.06 -12.93
C ASP A 230 -22.43 18.71 -13.25
N LEU A 231 -22.12 17.45 -13.65
CA LEU A 231 -20.76 16.97 -13.89
C LEU A 231 -19.99 17.86 -14.88
N GLU A 232 -20.60 18.21 -16.01
CA GLU A 232 -19.96 19.06 -17.01
C GLU A 232 -19.59 20.43 -16.47
N GLN A 233 -20.47 21.04 -15.66
CA GLN A 233 -20.18 22.33 -15.02
C GLN A 233 -19.08 22.20 -13.99
N ARG A 234 -19.10 21.14 -13.16
CA ARG A 234 -18.03 20.88 -12.17
C ARG A 234 -16.66 20.77 -12.82
N LEU A 235 -16.59 20.04 -13.97
CA LEU A 235 -15.34 19.91 -14.72
C LEU A 235 -14.87 21.23 -15.32
N ALA A 236 -15.78 22.07 -15.82
CA ALA A 236 -15.44 23.41 -16.29
C ALA A 236 -14.89 24.30 -15.13
N ASP A 237 -15.55 24.26 -13.99
CA ASP A 237 -15.12 25.01 -12.81
C ASP A 237 -13.76 24.48 -12.27
N PHE A 238 -13.49 23.18 -12.36
CA PHE A 238 -12.18 22.59 -12.02
C PHE A 238 -11.10 23.07 -12.96
N ALA A 239 -11.37 23.11 -14.28
CA ALA A 239 -10.44 23.67 -15.26
C ALA A 239 -10.06 25.12 -14.94
N ASP A 240 -11.05 25.94 -14.58
CA ASP A 240 -10.83 27.34 -14.18
C ASP A 240 -10.06 27.49 -12.85
N ALA A 241 -10.26 26.56 -11.93
CA ALA A 241 -9.58 26.56 -10.62
C ALA A 241 -8.15 26.02 -10.70
N ASN A 242 -7.88 25.04 -11.57
CA ASN A 242 -6.58 24.35 -11.74
C ASN A 242 -5.62 25.12 -12.65
N THR A 243 -5.25 26.34 -12.27
CA THR A 243 -4.44 27.24 -13.09
C THR A 243 -2.98 26.79 -13.31
N ALA A 244 -2.47 25.89 -12.47
CA ALA A 244 -1.15 25.29 -12.59
C ALA A 244 -1.14 23.99 -13.39
N ALA A 245 -2.29 23.54 -13.91
CA ALA A 245 -2.46 22.29 -14.63
C ALA A 245 -1.95 21.06 -13.82
N ILE A 246 -2.22 21.06 -12.50
CA ILE A 246 -1.90 19.93 -11.63
C ILE A 246 -2.62 18.68 -12.19
N PRO A 247 -1.93 17.54 -12.38
CA PRO A 247 -2.58 16.30 -12.78
C PRO A 247 -3.57 15.84 -11.69
N MET A 248 -4.77 15.45 -12.12
CA MET A 248 -5.82 14.95 -11.23
C MET A 248 -6.14 13.50 -11.54
N HIS A 249 -6.42 12.73 -10.50
CA HIS A 249 -6.80 11.32 -10.57
C HIS A 249 -8.16 11.11 -9.93
N THR A 250 -8.96 10.16 -10.46
CA THR A 250 -10.29 9.85 -9.90
C THR A 250 -10.77 8.46 -10.33
N GLU A 251 -11.82 7.98 -9.67
CA GLU A 251 -12.49 6.73 -10.01
C GLU A 251 -13.81 7.00 -10.74
N MET A 252 -14.07 6.31 -11.84
CA MET A 252 -15.35 6.40 -12.53
C MET A 252 -15.66 5.20 -13.44
N ARG A 253 -16.93 5.03 -13.79
CA ARG A 253 -17.35 4.06 -14.81
C ARG A 253 -17.20 4.68 -16.20
N LEU A 254 -16.77 3.88 -17.17
CA LEU A 254 -16.52 4.35 -18.54
C LEU A 254 -17.73 4.21 -19.48
N ASP A 255 -18.73 3.38 -19.11
CA ASP A 255 -19.87 3.03 -19.95
C ASP A 255 -20.74 4.24 -20.40
N SER A 256 -20.62 5.38 -19.71
CA SER A 256 -21.33 6.61 -20.04
C SER A 256 -20.44 7.75 -20.60
N VAL A 257 -19.17 7.49 -20.87
CA VAL A 257 -18.25 8.51 -21.38
C VAL A 257 -18.58 8.86 -22.84
N THR A 258 -18.74 10.15 -23.13
CA THR A 258 -18.92 10.74 -24.46
C THR A 258 -17.71 11.56 -24.87
N ASP A 259 -17.53 11.87 -26.18
CA ASP A 259 -16.44 12.73 -26.65
C ASP A 259 -16.40 14.08 -25.94
N LYS A 260 -17.59 14.67 -25.68
CA LYS A 260 -17.70 15.92 -24.92
C LYS A 260 -17.18 15.75 -23.51
N LEU A 261 -17.59 14.68 -22.81
CA LEU A 261 -17.16 14.42 -21.44
C LEU A 261 -15.65 14.16 -21.41
N GLY A 262 -15.10 13.36 -22.33
CA GLY A 262 -13.66 13.12 -22.42
C GLY A 262 -12.85 14.41 -22.59
N SER A 263 -13.34 15.34 -23.43
CA SER A 263 -12.70 16.65 -23.62
C SER A 263 -12.75 17.52 -22.36
N LEU A 264 -13.86 17.49 -21.60
CA LEU A 264 -14.01 18.23 -20.34
C LEU A 264 -13.12 17.64 -19.23
N LEU A 265 -13.05 16.31 -19.12
CA LEU A 265 -12.15 15.64 -18.18
C LEU A 265 -10.70 16.07 -18.44
N LYS A 266 -10.26 16.04 -19.70
CA LYS A 266 -8.91 16.52 -20.07
C LYS A 266 -8.68 17.97 -19.72
N SER A 267 -9.65 18.84 -20.02
CA SER A 267 -9.55 20.28 -19.74
C SER A 267 -9.49 20.57 -18.24
N ALA A 268 -10.17 19.79 -17.42
CA ALA A 268 -10.12 19.89 -15.96
C ALA A 268 -8.77 19.49 -15.36
N GLY A 269 -7.93 18.79 -16.13
CA GLY A 269 -6.63 18.27 -15.67
C GLY A 269 -6.68 16.81 -15.24
N ILE A 270 -7.76 16.07 -15.55
CA ILE A 270 -7.80 14.63 -15.28
C ILE A 270 -6.73 13.95 -16.13
N ALA A 271 -5.74 13.37 -15.46
CA ALA A 271 -4.59 12.69 -16.05
C ALA A 271 -4.79 11.17 -16.07
N SER A 272 -5.43 10.61 -15.03
CA SER A 272 -5.76 9.19 -14.99
C SER A 272 -7.13 8.92 -14.34
N ILE A 273 -7.70 7.79 -14.72
CA ILE A 273 -8.98 7.31 -14.21
C ILE A 273 -8.83 5.84 -13.85
N GLU A 274 -9.17 5.49 -12.61
CA GLU A 274 -9.35 4.12 -12.21
C GLU A 274 -10.76 3.65 -12.61
N ALA A 275 -10.82 2.59 -13.40
CA ALA A 275 -12.06 2.08 -13.98
C ALA A 275 -12.21 0.59 -13.72
N GLY A 276 -13.06 0.22 -12.77
CA GLY A 276 -13.31 -1.18 -12.48
C GLY A 276 -14.09 -1.86 -13.61
N LEU A 277 -13.44 -2.76 -14.35
CA LEU A 277 -14.06 -3.73 -15.24
C LEU A 277 -14.49 -4.97 -14.43
N GLN A 278 -13.60 -5.46 -13.62
CA GLN A 278 -13.66 -6.62 -12.72
C GLN A 278 -13.61 -7.96 -13.44
N SER A 279 -14.49 -8.20 -14.41
CA SER A 279 -14.58 -9.35 -15.30
C SER A 279 -15.49 -8.99 -16.48
N ILE A 280 -15.42 -9.75 -17.58
CA ILE A 280 -16.39 -9.69 -18.68
C ILE A 280 -17.46 -10.78 -18.58
N ASN A 281 -17.35 -11.70 -17.62
CA ASN A 281 -18.32 -12.78 -17.42
C ASN A 281 -19.62 -12.23 -16.78
N PRO A 282 -20.73 -12.24 -17.51
CA PRO A 282 -21.99 -11.68 -17.00
C PRO A 282 -22.52 -12.41 -15.76
N LYS A 283 -22.25 -13.72 -15.61
CA LYS A 283 -22.68 -14.49 -14.44
C LYS A 283 -21.89 -14.10 -13.19
N ALA A 284 -20.58 -13.88 -13.34
CA ALA A 284 -19.75 -13.42 -12.25
C ALA A 284 -20.16 -12.02 -11.79
N LEU A 285 -20.38 -11.11 -12.74
CA LEU A 285 -20.82 -9.75 -12.43
C LEU A 285 -22.20 -9.74 -11.76
N GLU A 286 -23.16 -10.53 -12.24
CA GLU A 286 -24.49 -10.66 -11.63
C GLU A 286 -24.40 -11.20 -10.19
N ALA A 287 -23.55 -12.21 -9.94
CA ALA A 287 -23.37 -12.80 -8.61
C ALA A 287 -22.88 -11.78 -7.57
N VAL A 288 -22.05 -10.83 -8.00
CA VAL A 288 -21.54 -9.74 -7.15
C VAL A 288 -22.34 -8.44 -7.27
N ASN A 289 -23.56 -8.54 -7.80
CA ASN A 289 -24.50 -7.41 -7.93
C ASN A 289 -23.92 -6.23 -8.73
N ARG A 290 -23.20 -6.53 -9.82
CA ARG A 290 -22.61 -5.55 -10.73
C ARG A 290 -23.16 -5.71 -12.14
N SER A 291 -23.60 -4.62 -12.74
CA SER A 291 -23.95 -4.56 -14.17
C SER A 291 -22.85 -3.84 -14.94
N MET A 292 -22.56 -4.29 -16.17
CA MET A 292 -21.59 -3.68 -17.06
C MET A 292 -22.13 -3.66 -18.50
N ASP A 293 -22.04 -2.51 -19.15
CA ASP A 293 -22.15 -2.39 -20.61
C ASP A 293 -20.73 -2.46 -21.19
N LEU A 294 -20.30 -3.65 -21.66
CA LEU A 294 -18.97 -3.88 -22.19
C LEU A 294 -18.68 -3.04 -23.44
N GLU A 295 -19.67 -2.87 -24.34
CA GLU A 295 -19.51 -2.03 -25.51
C GLU A 295 -19.37 -0.55 -25.11
N GLY A 296 -20.16 -0.10 -24.13
CA GLY A 296 -20.06 1.24 -23.58
C GLY A 296 -18.73 1.47 -22.91
N PHE A 297 -18.23 0.48 -22.14
CA PHE A 297 -16.92 0.52 -21.50
C PHE A 297 -15.80 0.68 -22.55
N ALA A 298 -15.78 -0.17 -23.58
CA ALA A 298 -14.78 -0.11 -24.65
C ALA A 298 -14.81 1.23 -25.41
N ARG A 299 -16.02 1.74 -25.75
CA ARG A 299 -16.16 3.06 -26.37
C ARG A 299 -15.64 4.19 -25.47
N GLY A 300 -15.98 4.14 -24.19
CA GLY A 300 -15.51 5.13 -23.20
C GLY A 300 -13.99 5.11 -23.07
N ALA A 301 -13.39 3.93 -23.00
CA ALA A 301 -11.95 3.77 -22.97
C ALA A 301 -11.27 4.36 -24.22
N GLU A 302 -11.77 4.06 -25.43
CA GLU A 302 -11.25 4.63 -26.68
C GLU A 302 -11.29 6.17 -26.69
N ILE A 303 -12.39 6.76 -26.18
CA ILE A 303 -12.53 8.22 -26.08
C ILE A 303 -11.46 8.80 -25.15
N LEU A 304 -11.24 8.19 -23.97
CA LEU A 304 -10.26 8.67 -22.98
C LEU A 304 -8.83 8.50 -23.48
N GLN A 305 -8.50 7.38 -24.14
CA GLN A 305 -7.20 7.15 -24.76
C GLN A 305 -6.89 8.21 -25.84
N LYS A 306 -7.87 8.60 -26.66
CA LYS A 306 -7.72 9.71 -27.63
C LYS A 306 -7.41 11.04 -26.94
N GLN A 307 -7.89 11.25 -25.73
CA GLN A 307 -7.58 12.42 -24.90
C GLN A 307 -6.25 12.28 -24.14
N ARG A 308 -5.55 11.14 -24.27
CA ARG A 308 -4.33 10.81 -23.51
C ARG A 308 -4.58 10.85 -21.98
N ILE A 309 -5.71 10.32 -21.56
CA ILE A 309 -6.01 10.05 -20.16
C ILE A 309 -5.67 8.59 -19.90
N ILE A 310 -4.84 8.35 -18.91
CA ILE A 310 -4.44 6.99 -18.50
C ILE A 310 -5.66 6.31 -17.89
N ILE A 311 -5.90 5.04 -18.25
CA ILE A 311 -6.98 4.23 -17.71
C ILE A 311 -6.39 3.07 -16.95
N LYS A 312 -6.47 3.12 -15.64
CA LYS A 312 -6.14 1.99 -14.76
C LYS A 312 -7.35 1.08 -14.67
N THR A 313 -7.26 -0.09 -15.28
CA THR A 313 -8.40 -1.01 -15.35
C THR A 313 -8.31 -2.05 -14.25
N GLY A 314 -9.19 -1.95 -13.25
CA GLY A 314 -9.27 -2.91 -12.15
C GLY A 314 -9.98 -4.20 -12.54
N LEU A 315 -9.35 -5.35 -12.27
CA LEU A 315 -9.88 -6.70 -12.40
C LEU A 315 -9.96 -7.38 -11.03
N ILE A 316 -10.89 -8.31 -10.86
CA ILE A 316 -11.00 -9.12 -9.64
C ILE A 316 -10.86 -10.60 -10.00
N LEU A 317 -9.80 -11.23 -9.51
CA LEU A 317 -9.55 -12.67 -9.63
C LEU A 317 -10.32 -13.43 -8.54
N GLY A 318 -10.94 -14.56 -8.90
CA GLY A 318 -11.64 -15.43 -7.96
C GLY A 318 -13.09 -15.01 -7.66
N LEU A 319 -13.74 -14.25 -8.55
CA LEU A 319 -15.17 -13.99 -8.48
C LEU A 319 -15.99 -15.30 -8.58
N PRO A 320 -17.20 -15.38 -7.96
CA PRO A 320 -18.09 -16.52 -8.17
C PRO A 320 -18.42 -16.68 -9.66
N PHE A 321 -18.47 -17.92 -10.16
CA PHE A 321 -18.71 -18.28 -11.56
C PHE A 321 -17.62 -17.85 -12.56
N ASP A 322 -16.48 -17.36 -12.09
CA ASP A 322 -15.34 -16.97 -12.91
C ASP A 322 -14.23 -18.02 -12.75
N GLY A 323 -14.12 -18.91 -13.72
CA GLY A 323 -13.06 -19.91 -13.79
C GLY A 323 -11.86 -19.36 -14.57
N TYR A 324 -10.79 -20.16 -14.65
CA TYR A 324 -9.56 -19.78 -15.35
C TYR A 324 -9.81 -19.29 -16.79
N GLU A 325 -10.61 -20.06 -17.59
CA GLU A 325 -10.90 -19.69 -18.98
C GLU A 325 -11.59 -18.31 -19.09
N GLN A 326 -12.53 -17.99 -18.20
CA GLN A 326 -13.23 -16.70 -18.19
C GLN A 326 -12.31 -15.54 -17.77
N VAL A 327 -11.34 -15.82 -16.90
CA VAL A 327 -10.31 -14.84 -16.54
C VAL A 327 -9.43 -14.54 -17.76
N ILE A 328 -8.98 -15.57 -18.50
CA ILE A 328 -8.20 -15.38 -19.73
C ILE A 328 -9.01 -14.62 -20.80
N GLU A 329 -10.31 -14.94 -20.99
CA GLU A 329 -11.18 -14.17 -21.89
C GLU A 329 -11.22 -12.68 -21.50
N THR A 330 -11.15 -12.37 -20.20
CA THR A 330 -11.08 -10.98 -19.71
C THR A 330 -9.76 -10.32 -20.06
N PHE A 331 -8.63 -11.04 -19.99
CA PHE A 331 -7.32 -10.53 -20.44
C PHE A 331 -7.29 -10.29 -21.94
N ASP A 332 -7.86 -11.21 -22.74
CA ASP A 332 -8.00 -11.02 -24.19
C ASP A 332 -8.80 -9.75 -24.53
N PHE A 333 -9.88 -9.49 -23.80
CA PHE A 333 -10.67 -8.25 -23.96
C PHE A 333 -9.82 -7.01 -23.67
N LEU A 334 -9.01 -7.00 -22.60
CA LEU A 334 -8.10 -5.89 -22.31
C LEU A 334 -7.07 -5.70 -23.41
N GLY A 335 -6.46 -6.78 -23.89
CA GLY A 335 -5.49 -6.76 -25.00
C GLY A 335 -6.07 -6.17 -26.29
N MET A 336 -7.28 -6.61 -26.67
CA MET A 336 -7.99 -6.10 -27.85
C MET A 336 -8.28 -4.59 -27.79
N HIS A 337 -8.45 -4.03 -26.60
CA HIS A 337 -8.76 -2.61 -26.41
C HIS A 337 -7.57 -1.76 -25.94
N GLY A 338 -6.36 -2.34 -25.86
CA GLY A 338 -5.14 -1.64 -25.44
C GLY A 338 -5.21 -1.13 -24.01
N LEU A 339 -5.79 -1.93 -23.10
CA LEU A 339 -6.01 -1.59 -21.70
C LEU A 339 -5.15 -2.42 -20.73
N GLY A 340 -4.29 -3.29 -21.24
CA GLY A 340 -3.56 -4.26 -20.43
C GLY A 340 -2.41 -3.66 -19.62
N GLN A 341 -1.64 -2.72 -20.18
CA GLN A 341 -0.43 -2.20 -19.53
C GLN A 341 -0.67 -1.45 -18.21
N GLU A 342 -1.83 -0.82 -18.07
CA GLU A 342 -2.23 -0.13 -16.86
C GLU A 342 -3.35 -0.88 -16.13
N ALA A 343 -3.50 -2.18 -16.43
CA ALA A 343 -4.46 -3.01 -15.74
C ALA A 343 -3.91 -3.46 -14.38
N GLU A 344 -4.80 -3.57 -13.42
CA GLU A 344 -4.50 -4.00 -12.07
C GLU A 344 -5.36 -5.23 -11.73
N LEU A 345 -4.71 -6.34 -11.37
CA LEU A 345 -5.37 -7.59 -11.02
C LEU A 345 -5.38 -7.76 -9.50
N TYR A 346 -6.56 -7.83 -8.91
CA TYR A 346 -6.72 -8.00 -7.46
C TYR A 346 -7.44 -9.31 -7.14
N PRO A 347 -6.93 -10.16 -6.25
CA PRO A 347 -7.75 -11.23 -5.69
C PRO A 347 -8.96 -10.66 -4.94
N LEU A 348 -10.11 -11.34 -5.05
CA LEU A 348 -11.32 -10.93 -4.34
C LEU A 348 -11.06 -10.83 -2.83
N SER A 349 -11.25 -9.65 -2.25
CA SER A 349 -11.10 -9.41 -0.82
C SER A 349 -12.42 -9.50 -0.08
N PHE A 350 -12.44 -10.27 1.01
CA PHE A 350 -13.59 -10.38 1.92
C PHE A 350 -13.54 -9.33 3.03
N LEU A 351 -13.58 -8.06 2.62
CA LEU A 351 -13.47 -6.93 3.56
C LEU A 351 -14.57 -6.97 4.64
N PRO A 352 -14.28 -6.54 5.86
CA PRO A 352 -15.27 -6.43 6.92
C PRO A 352 -16.50 -5.62 6.48
N GLY A 353 -17.71 -6.11 6.80
CA GLY A 353 -18.95 -5.41 6.51
C GLY A 353 -19.42 -5.44 5.05
N THR A 354 -18.81 -6.25 4.17
CA THR A 354 -19.25 -6.46 2.80
C THR A 354 -20.21 -7.65 2.67
N ASP A 355 -21.07 -7.61 1.65
CA ASP A 355 -21.97 -8.74 1.33
C ASP A 355 -21.17 -9.97 0.87
N ALA A 356 -20.05 -9.77 0.19
CA ALA A 356 -19.15 -10.86 -0.22
C ALA A 356 -18.67 -11.66 1.00
N ARG A 357 -18.24 -10.97 2.08
CA ARG A 357 -17.81 -11.64 3.32
C ARG A 357 -18.94 -12.46 3.97
N GLU A 358 -20.16 -11.94 3.97
CA GLU A 358 -21.33 -12.64 4.50
C GLU A 358 -21.72 -13.86 3.65
N ARG A 359 -21.47 -13.82 2.34
CA ARG A 359 -21.83 -14.86 1.37
C ARG A 359 -20.69 -15.83 1.05
N ALA A 360 -19.52 -15.68 1.67
CA ALA A 360 -18.35 -16.51 1.37
C ALA A 360 -18.64 -18.02 1.52
N ASP A 361 -19.37 -18.41 2.54
CA ASP A 361 -19.75 -19.82 2.77
C ASP A 361 -20.79 -20.29 1.73
N GLU A 362 -21.73 -19.43 1.29
CA GLU A 362 -22.67 -19.72 0.19
C GLU A 362 -21.91 -20.03 -1.11
N TRP A 363 -20.85 -19.27 -1.37
CA TRP A 363 -20.00 -19.44 -2.55
C TRP A 363 -18.87 -20.47 -2.35
N ARG A 364 -18.82 -21.14 -1.18
CA ARG A 364 -17.79 -22.11 -0.81
C ARG A 364 -16.37 -21.60 -1.06
N MET A 365 -16.10 -20.37 -0.66
CA MET A 365 -14.82 -19.73 -0.87
C MET A 365 -13.89 -19.96 0.31
N SER A 366 -12.70 -20.47 0.01
CA SER A 366 -11.57 -20.40 0.93
C SER A 366 -10.95 -19.03 0.90
N ARG A 367 -10.50 -18.53 2.05
CA ARG A 367 -9.96 -17.17 2.17
C ARG A 367 -8.92 -17.05 3.26
N MET A 368 -8.11 -16.01 3.18
CA MET A 368 -7.24 -15.59 4.28
C MET A 368 -8.08 -15.03 5.44
N GLU A 369 -7.73 -15.41 6.67
CA GLU A 369 -8.39 -14.90 7.88
C GLU A 369 -7.89 -13.51 8.29
N LEU A 370 -6.64 -13.19 7.93
CA LEU A 370 -5.99 -11.90 8.16
C LEU A 370 -6.05 -11.03 6.90
N PRO A 371 -5.93 -9.69 7.03
CA PRO A 371 -5.77 -8.82 5.87
C PRO A 371 -4.60 -9.30 4.99
N PRO A 372 -4.76 -9.28 3.67
CA PRO A 372 -5.78 -8.61 2.85
C PRO A 372 -7.11 -9.36 2.69
N TYR A 373 -7.37 -10.43 3.40
CA TYR A 373 -8.61 -11.22 3.36
C TYR A 373 -8.92 -11.81 1.98
N TRP A 374 -7.92 -12.13 1.21
CA TRP A 374 -8.08 -12.60 -0.16
C TRP A 374 -8.69 -13.99 -0.24
N VAL A 375 -9.48 -14.21 -1.28
CA VAL A 375 -9.89 -15.55 -1.68
C VAL A 375 -8.64 -16.34 -2.06
N THR A 376 -8.61 -17.64 -1.66
CA THR A 376 -7.50 -18.56 -2.01
C THR A 376 -7.97 -19.67 -2.93
N SER A 377 -9.27 -19.97 -2.98
CA SER A 377 -9.90 -20.88 -3.95
C SER A 377 -11.42 -20.82 -3.81
N ASN A 378 -12.13 -21.34 -4.82
CA ASN A 378 -13.57 -21.55 -4.78
C ASN A 378 -14.01 -22.69 -5.71
N ASP A 379 -15.33 -22.92 -5.88
CA ASP A 379 -15.87 -24.00 -6.73
C ASP A 379 -15.56 -23.84 -8.24
N TRP A 380 -15.13 -22.66 -8.70
CA TRP A 380 -14.89 -22.33 -10.12
C TRP A 380 -13.43 -22.20 -10.49
N ILE A 381 -12.58 -21.81 -9.53
CA ILE A 381 -11.15 -21.64 -9.73
C ILE A 381 -10.38 -22.17 -8.51
N SER A 382 -9.43 -23.04 -8.76
CA SER A 382 -8.52 -23.57 -7.72
C SER A 382 -7.44 -22.55 -7.35
N GLY A 383 -6.73 -22.78 -6.25
CA GLY A 383 -5.58 -21.97 -5.88
C GLY A 383 -4.47 -22.00 -6.93
N ASP A 384 -4.20 -23.17 -7.50
CA ASP A 384 -3.19 -23.33 -8.56
C ASP A 384 -3.61 -22.56 -9.82
N ASP A 385 -4.88 -22.67 -10.26
CA ASP A 385 -5.40 -21.91 -11.39
C ASP A 385 -5.34 -20.38 -11.15
N MET A 386 -5.46 -19.93 -9.90
CA MET A 386 -5.30 -18.49 -9.58
C MET A 386 -3.85 -18.05 -9.75
N ILE A 387 -2.87 -18.89 -9.37
CA ILE A 387 -1.44 -18.62 -9.59
C ILE A 387 -1.15 -18.59 -11.09
N ASP A 388 -1.65 -19.59 -11.84
CA ASP A 388 -1.49 -19.63 -13.29
C ASP A 388 -2.13 -18.41 -13.97
N ALA A 389 -3.26 -17.90 -13.45
CA ALA A 389 -3.89 -16.70 -13.96
C ALA A 389 -3.03 -15.42 -13.70
N VAL A 390 -2.37 -15.32 -12.56
CA VAL A 390 -1.42 -14.24 -12.28
C VAL A 390 -0.25 -14.30 -13.27
N THR A 391 0.36 -15.47 -13.44
CA THR A 391 1.44 -15.67 -14.43
C THR A 391 0.98 -15.30 -15.84
N SER A 392 -0.22 -15.74 -16.24
CA SER A 392 -0.78 -15.40 -17.55
C SER A 392 -1.05 -13.90 -17.72
N PHE A 393 -1.41 -13.20 -16.63
CA PHE A 393 -1.57 -11.75 -16.64
C PHE A 393 -0.24 -11.05 -16.89
N GLU A 394 0.81 -11.45 -16.18
CA GLU A 394 2.17 -10.92 -16.33
C GLU A 394 2.70 -11.13 -17.75
N GLU A 395 2.57 -12.34 -18.28
CA GLU A 395 2.99 -12.68 -19.64
C GLU A 395 2.19 -11.93 -20.74
N SER A 396 0.87 -11.76 -20.52
CA SER A 396 -0.01 -11.12 -21.52
C SER A 396 0.26 -9.63 -21.68
N PHE A 397 0.69 -8.97 -20.60
CA PHE A 397 0.82 -7.50 -20.59
C PHE A 397 2.23 -7.02 -20.34
N ASP A 398 3.20 -7.93 -20.21
CA ASP A 398 4.60 -7.60 -19.91
C ASP A 398 4.72 -6.72 -18.67
N VAL A 399 4.05 -7.15 -17.59
CA VAL A 399 4.02 -6.49 -16.29
C VAL A 399 4.41 -7.46 -15.19
N GLU A 400 4.97 -6.96 -14.12
CA GLU A 400 5.18 -7.74 -12.90
C GLU A 400 4.04 -7.43 -11.91
N TRP A 401 3.24 -8.43 -11.58
CA TRP A 401 2.09 -8.27 -10.70
C TRP A 401 2.49 -7.89 -9.27
N ALA A 402 3.59 -8.45 -8.82
CA ALA A 402 4.12 -8.21 -7.49
C ALA A 402 5.64 -8.30 -7.52
N ALA A 403 6.31 -7.35 -8.18
CA ALA A 403 7.76 -7.23 -8.13
C ALA A 403 8.15 -6.71 -6.74
N PRO A 404 8.59 -7.58 -5.83
CA PRO A 404 9.07 -7.09 -4.56
C PRO A 404 10.36 -6.32 -4.82
N PRO A 405 10.49 -5.07 -4.31
CA PRO A 405 11.64 -4.23 -4.60
C PRO A 405 12.96 -4.86 -4.13
N ALA A 406 14.02 -4.57 -4.88
CA ALA A 406 15.36 -4.97 -4.55
C ALA A 406 15.82 -4.42 -3.19
N PRO A 407 16.76 -5.07 -2.48
CA PRO A 407 17.32 -4.52 -1.27
C PRO A 407 18.11 -3.26 -1.56
N HIS A 408 17.96 -2.27 -0.70
CA HIS A 408 18.71 -1.03 -0.78
C HIS A 408 19.88 -1.03 0.23
N PHE A 409 20.95 -0.33 -0.12
CA PHE A 409 22.15 -0.23 0.71
C PHE A 409 22.39 1.20 1.27
N ALA A 410 21.41 2.09 1.13
CA ALA A 410 21.49 3.40 1.76
C ALA A 410 21.44 3.27 3.28
N ALA A 411 22.32 3.98 3.96
CA ALA A 411 22.48 3.84 5.42
C ALA A 411 21.23 4.28 6.18
N GLU A 412 20.55 5.32 5.71
CA GLU A 412 19.43 5.96 6.40
C GLU A 412 18.30 6.36 5.44
N LYS A 413 17.07 6.30 5.94
CA LYS A 413 15.86 6.82 5.31
C LYS A 413 15.17 7.79 6.28
N ASN A 414 15.06 9.05 5.90
CA ASN A 414 14.46 10.10 6.76
C ASN A 414 14.99 10.11 8.21
N GLY A 415 16.31 9.89 8.40
CA GLY A 415 16.93 9.84 9.73
C GLY A 415 16.78 8.51 10.47
N PHE A 416 16.12 7.52 9.88
CA PHE A 416 16.03 6.16 10.39
C PHE A 416 17.03 5.24 9.68
N ARG A 417 17.78 4.45 10.45
CA ARG A 417 18.75 3.52 9.90
C ARG A 417 18.05 2.38 9.17
N ALA A 418 18.37 2.21 7.90
CA ALA A 418 17.70 1.29 7.00
C ALA A 418 18.61 0.19 6.44
N PHE A 419 19.92 0.30 6.70
CA PHE A 419 20.91 -0.71 6.37
C PHE A 419 21.77 -1.07 7.59
N VAL A 420 21.99 -2.38 7.82
CA VAL A 420 22.82 -2.90 8.93
C VAL A 420 23.76 -3.98 8.43
N ASP A 421 25.06 -3.66 8.43
CA ASP A 421 26.14 -4.63 8.18
C ASP A 421 26.36 -5.48 9.45
N THR A 422 25.81 -6.69 9.47
CA THR A 422 25.89 -7.61 10.62
C THR A 422 27.24 -8.31 10.74
N ARG A 423 28.14 -8.17 9.78
CA ARG A 423 29.53 -8.62 9.86
C ARG A 423 30.29 -7.88 10.98
N LYS A 424 29.83 -6.70 11.36
CA LYS A 424 30.42 -5.84 12.39
C LYS A 424 29.63 -5.94 13.71
N LEU A 425 30.26 -6.39 14.77
CA LEU A 425 29.62 -6.55 16.09
C LEU A 425 29.04 -5.24 16.62
N GLU A 426 29.74 -4.13 16.41
CA GLU A 426 29.31 -2.79 16.83
C GLU A 426 27.94 -2.39 16.24
N ASN A 427 27.62 -2.84 15.04
CA ASN A 427 26.32 -2.57 14.42
C ASN A 427 25.17 -3.34 15.10
N ILE A 428 25.43 -4.57 15.55
CA ILE A 428 24.46 -5.37 16.32
C ILE A 428 24.21 -4.73 17.67
N ASP A 429 25.25 -4.32 18.37
CA ASP A 429 25.13 -3.65 19.67
C ASP A 429 24.41 -2.30 19.53
N TRP A 430 24.71 -1.55 18.46
CA TRP A 430 24.03 -0.30 18.17
C TRP A 430 22.53 -0.52 17.91
N MET A 431 22.17 -1.48 17.07
CA MET A 431 20.79 -1.81 16.71
C MET A 431 19.98 -2.19 17.96
N ARG A 432 20.53 -3.03 18.82
CA ARG A 432 19.88 -3.45 20.07
C ARG A 432 19.62 -2.27 21.02
N LEU A 433 20.51 -1.28 21.06
CA LEU A 433 20.39 -0.11 21.94
C LEU A 433 19.53 1.01 21.32
N ASN A 434 19.28 0.96 20.03
CA ASN A 434 18.63 2.04 19.27
C ASN A 434 17.47 1.52 18.41
N ALA A 435 16.66 0.59 18.91
CA ALA A 435 15.55 0.00 18.17
C ALA A 435 14.58 1.06 17.58
N ALA A 436 14.37 2.18 18.28
CA ALA A 436 13.55 3.30 17.83
C ALA A 436 14.21 4.21 16.78
N LYS A 437 15.47 3.94 16.41
CA LYS A 437 16.15 4.66 15.32
C LYS A 437 16.26 3.82 14.04
N LEU A 438 15.64 2.67 14.03
CA LEU A 438 15.56 1.82 12.85
C LEU A 438 14.39 2.25 11.94
N SER A 439 14.55 1.97 10.65
CA SER A 439 13.49 2.13 9.66
C SER A 439 12.43 1.03 9.78
N ASN A 440 11.29 1.23 9.15
CA ASN A 440 10.24 0.22 8.96
C ASN A 440 10.59 -0.82 7.88
N SER A 441 11.67 -0.60 7.13
CA SER A 441 12.25 -1.55 6.17
C SER A 441 13.76 -1.53 6.31
N ILE A 442 14.40 -2.70 6.43
CA ILE A 442 15.82 -2.82 6.77
C ILE A 442 16.47 -3.90 5.91
N THR A 443 17.58 -3.55 5.28
CA THR A 443 18.49 -4.53 4.66
C THR A 443 19.56 -4.97 5.67
N LEU A 444 19.71 -6.27 5.87
CA LEU A 444 20.71 -6.91 6.71
C LEU A 444 21.75 -7.60 5.85
N LEU A 445 23.01 -7.22 5.98
CA LEU A 445 24.12 -7.82 5.24
C LEU A 445 24.93 -8.78 6.12
N ALA A 446 25.14 -10.01 5.67
CA ALA A 446 25.92 -11.02 6.36
C ALA A 446 26.89 -11.75 5.42
N ASP A 447 28.00 -12.24 5.95
CA ASP A 447 28.96 -13.09 5.24
C ASP A 447 28.59 -14.56 5.44
N ALA A 448 28.23 -15.25 4.34
CA ALA A 448 27.85 -16.66 4.36
C ALA A 448 29.04 -17.61 4.63
N ASP A 449 30.25 -17.15 4.45
CA ASP A 449 31.48 -17.92 4.72
C ASP A 449 31.97 -17.73 6.17
N ASP A 450 31.50 -16.72 6.91
CA ASP A 450 31.85 -16.47 8.31
C ASP A 450 30.77 -16.93 9.29
N PRO A 451 30.99 -18.04 10.04
CA PRO A 451 30.04 -18.53 11.04
C PRO A 451 29.69 -17.52 12.15
N GLU A 452 30.61 -16.58 12.46
CA GLU A 452 30.34 -15.54 13.44
C GLU A 452 29.38 -14.48 12.88
N SER A 453 29.54 -14.10 11.60
CA SER A 453 28.60 -13.22 10.90
C SER A 453 27.19 -13.80 10.89
N LEU A 454 27.06 -15.08 10.51
CA LEU A 454 25.76 -15.78 10.54
C LEU A 454 25.18 -15.89 11.95
N SER A 455 26.01 -16.12 12.97
CA SER A 455 25.56 -16.14 14.36
C SER A 455 25.09 -14.76 14.82
N ARG A 456 25.73 -13.69 14.37
CA ARG A 456 25.30 -12.31 14.63
C ARG A 456 23.98 -11.98 13.95
N LEU A 457 23.79 -12.40 12.68
CA LEU A 457 22.53 -12.25 11.95
C LEU A 457 21.36 -12.93 12.69
N VAL A 458 21.51 -14.20 13.07
CA VAL A 458 20.47 -14.94 13.84
C VAL A 458 20.19 -14.30 15.21
N ARG A 459 21.20 -13.70 15.83
CA ARG A 459 21.00 -12.94 17.08
C ARG A 459 20.21 -11.67 16.83
N ALA A 460 20.51 -10.94 15.74
CA ALA A 460 19.78 -9.77 15.33
C ALA A 460 18.29 -10.05 15.16
N ALA A 461 17.92 -11.16 14.52
CA ALA A 461 16.53 -11.58 14.34
C ALA A 461 15.73 -11.62 15.65
N ARG A 462 16.34 -12.11 16.74
CA ARG A 462 15.69 -12.18 18.06
C ARG A 462 15.38 -10.79 18.64
N ASP A 463 16.33 -9.87 18.53
CA ASP A 463 16.17 -8.50 19.04
C ASP A 463 15.12 -7.76 18.19
N LEU A 464 15.14 -7.93 16.88
CA LEU A 464 14.19 -7.33 15.96
C LEU A 464 12.76 -7.86 16.20
N ARG A 465 12.58 -9.19 16.36
CA ARG A 465 11.28 -9.78 16.69
C ARG A 465 10.69 -9.22 17.99
N ARG A 466 11.53 -8.98 18.99
CA ARG A 466 11.07 -8.43 20.28
C ARG A 466 10.62 -6.97 20.15
N ASP A 467 11.38 -6.15 19.41
CA ASP A 467 11.25 -4.70 19.45
C ASP A 467 10.51 -4.12 18.23
N ASN A 468 10.63 -4.76 17.06
CA ASN A 468 10.10 -4.28 15.78
C ASN A 468 9.55 -5.43 14.92
N PRO A 469 8.53 -6.19 15.40
CA PRO A 469 8.05 -7.40 14.73
C PRO A 469 7.32 -7.14 13.40
N TYR A 470 6.87 -5.90 13.14
CA TYR A 470 6.20 -5.51 11.89
C TYR A 470 7.11 -4.67 10.97
N THR A 471 8.41 -4.72 11.17
CA THR A 471 9.39 -4.15 10.22
C THR A 471 9.67 -5.16 9.11
N LEU A 472 9.80 -4.69 7.88
CA LEU A 472 10.18 -5.52 6.73
C LEU A 472 11.68 -5.76 6.71
N TYR A 473 12.10 -6.99 6.48
CA TYR A 473 13.52 -7.37 6.46
C TYR A 473 13.89 -7.99 5.12
N GLN A 474 15.00 -7.50 4.57
CA GLN A 474 15.67 -8.10 3.41
C GLN A 474 17.05 -8.56 3.85
N ILE A 475 17.42 -9.80 3.56
CA ILE A 475 18.69 -10.39 3.99
C ILE A 475 19.57 -10.60 2.77
N VAL A 476 20.78 -10.03 2.80
CA VAL A 476 21.78 -10.23 1.77
C VAL A 476 22.93 -11.07 2.33
N LEU A 477 23.12 -12.26 1.78
CA LEU A 477 24.20 -13.17 2.10
C LEU A 477 25.31 -13.02 1.07
N THR A 478 26.53 -12.68 1.50
CA THR A 478 27.68 -12.54 0.60
C THR A 478 28.57 -13.76 0.66
N SER A 479 29.07 -14.24 -0.50
CA SER A 479 30.18 -15.17 -0.62
C SER A 479 30.75 -15.13 -2.03
N ASP A 480 32.08 -15.19 -2.15
CA ASP A 480 32.76 -15.36 -3.45
C ASP A 480 33.26 -16.79 -3.67
N THR A 481 33.00 -17.69 -2.72
CA THR A 481 33.57 -19.05 -2.71
C THR A 481 32.55 -20.15 -2.97
N ARG A 482 31.31 -20.00 -2.52
CA ARG A 482 30.25 -21.01 -2.62
C ARG A 482 28.86 -20.40 -2.53
N ILE A 483 27.87 -21.07 -3.11
CA ILE A 483 26.46 -20.78 -2.92
C ILE A 483 26.06 -21.19 -1.49
N PRO A 484 25.30 -20.37 -0.74
CA PRO A 484 24.72 -20.77 0.53
C PRO A 484 23.93 -22.06 0.39
N SER A 485 24.12 -23.02 1.31
CA SER A 485 23.38 -24.27 1.24
C SER A 485 21.93 -24.07 1.67
N GLU A 486 21.01 -24.84 1.09
CA GLU A 486 19.58 -24.87 1.46
C GLU A 486 19.38 -24.93 2.99
N ARG A 487 20.06 -25.82 3.68
CA ARG A 487 20.02 -25.92 5.14
C ARG A 487 20.43 -24.62 5.87
N LEU A 488 21.32 -23.83 5.28
CA LEU A 488 21.70 -22.52 5.86
C LEU A 488 20.58 -21.50 5.63
N VAL A 489 20.00 -21.51 4.46
CA VAL A 489 18.88 -20.64 4.08
C VAL A 489 17.69 -20.93 5.00
N GLU A 490 17.23 -22.17 5.09
CA GLU A 490 16.16 -22.61 6.00
C GLU A 490 16.41 -22.16 7.46
N ARG A 491 17.62 -22.36 7.97
CA ARG A 491 17.98 -21.96 9.34
C ARG A 491 17.88 -20.46 9.56
N ILE A 492 18.15 -19.64 8.55
CA ILE A 492 18.02 -18.19 8.64
C ILE A 492 16.54 -17.83 8.54
N GLN A 493 15.79 -18.40 7.62
CA GLN A 493 14.34 -18.22 7.49
C GLN A 493 13.65 -18.56 8.82
N ASP A 494 13.93 -19.70 9.44
CA ASP A 494 13.39 -20.06 10.76
C ASP A 494 13.68 -19.02 11.86
N ALA A 495 14.83 -18.35 11.79
CA ALA A 495 15.17 -17.31 12.75
C ALA A 495 14.38 -16.01 12.52
N PHE A 496 13.96 -15.76 11.29
CA PHE A 496 13.24 -14.57 10.83
C PHE A 496 11.72 -14.79 10.67
N ILE A 497 11.15 -15.80 11.33
CA ILE A 497 9.68 -15.94 11.41
C ILE A 497 9.13 -14.83 12.31
N PHE A 498 8.34 -13.95 11.74
CA PHE A 498 7.66 -12.83 12.38
C PHE A 498 6.12 -13.03 12.33
N PRO A 499 5.30 -12.18 12.98
CA PRO A 499 3.86 -12.17 12.74
C PRO A 499 3.55 -11.89 11.28
N ASP A 500 2.46 -12.47 10.78
CA ASP A 500 2.00 -12.22 9.41
C ASP A 500 1.89 -10.72 9.13
N HIS A 501 2.48 -10.29 8.02
CA HIS A 501 2.53 -8.91 7.62
C HIS A 501 1.68 -8.68 6.38
N TYR A 502 0.88 -7.61 6.36
CA TYR A 502 0.01 -7.28 5.22
C TYR A 502 0.76 -7.26 3.89
N TYR A 503 1.95 -6.61 3.86
CA TYR A 503 2.77 -6.52 2.65
C TYR A 503 3.11 -7.89 2.08
N GLU A 504 3.58 -8.81 2.91
CA GLU A 504 3.96 -10.15 2.49
C GLU A 504 2.76 -10.95 2.00
N LEU A 505 1.64 -10.90 2.73
CA LEU A 505 0.40 -11.55 2.31
C LEU A 505 -0.18 -10.98 1.01
N ALA A 506 0.07 -9.70 0.74
CA ALA A 506 -0.41 -9.01 -0.45
C ALA A 506 0.51 -9.17 -1.67
N HIS A 507 1.79 -9.45 -1.50
CA HIS A 507 2.74 -9.62 -2.60
C HIS A 507 3.05 -11.07 -2.92
N PHE A 508 2.93 -11.95 -1.93
CA PHE A 508 3.16 -13.39 -2.12
C PHE A 508 1.84 -14.13 -2.02
N PHE A 509 1.04 -14.04 -3.11
CA PHE A 509 -0.18 -14.81 -3.19
C PHE A 509 0.18 -16.30 -3.15
N SER A 510 -0.12 -16.95 -2.03
CA SER A 510 0.01 -18.38 -1.86
C SER A 510 -1.34 -18.96 -1.42
N PRO A 511 -1.81 -20.05 -2.03
CA PRO A 511 -2.99 -20.76 -1.55
C PRO A 511 -2.76 -21.39 -0.16
N ASP A 512 -1.50 -21.58 0.25
CA ASP A 512 -1.11 -21.95 1.61
C ASP A 512 -0.34 -20.81 2.27
N PRO A 513 -1.01 -19.98 3.08
CA PRO A 513 -0.35 -18.86 3.78
C PRO A 513 0.70 -19.29 4.81
N GLN A 514 0.84 -20.60 5.11
CA GLN A 514 1.90 -21.11 6.00
C GLN A 514 3.23 -21.32 5.26
N GLU A 515 3.23 -21.30 3.94
CA GLU A 515 4.44 -21.42 3.11
C GLU A 515 4.99 -20.06 2.64
N GLY A 516 4.31 -18.94 2.93
CA GLY A 516 4.74 -17.59 2.52
C GLY A 516 6.03 -17.15 3.22
N TYR A 517 7.02 -16.76 2.42
CA TYR A 517 8.31 -16.24 2.91
C TYR A 517 8.13 -14.82 3.44
N GLN A 518 8.16 -14.67 4.75
CA GLN A 518 8.08 -13.35 5.42
C GLN A 518 9.37 -12.53 5.29
N THR A 519 10.44 -13.09 4.73
CA THR A 519 11.73 -12.43 4.66
C THR A 519 12.43 -12.81 3.37
N ARG A 520 12.61 -11.83 2.49
CA ARG A 520 13.35 -12.04 1.24
C ARG A 520 14.82 -12.22 1.50
N MET A 521 15.39 -13.20 0.83
CA MET A 521 16.81 -13.54 0.93
C MET A 521 17.51 -13.41 -0.42
N PHE A 522 18.66 -12.75 -0.41
CA PHE A 522 19.48 -12.51 -1.58
C PHE A 522 20.86 -13.11 -1.38
N PHE A 523 21.43 -13.62 -2.46
CA PHE A 523 22.82 -14.07 -2.52
C PHE A 523 23.64 -13.11 -3.39
N ALA A 524 24.59 -12.41 -2.81
CA ALA A 524 25.42 -11.44 -3.52
C ALA A 524 26.87 -11.94 -3.66
N THR A 525 27.41 -11.89 -4.90
CA THR A 525 28.77 -12.37 -5.19
C THR A 525 29.45 -11.55 -6.27
N ARG A 526 30.79 -11.38 -6.16
CA ARG A 526 31.66 -10.85 -7.23
C ARG A 526 32.10 -11.93 -8.22
N ASN A 527 31.86 -13.19 -7.88
CA ASN A 527 32.23 -14.32 -8.73
C ASN A 527 31.09 -14.66 -9.73
N LEU A 528 31.22 -14.16 -10.95
CA LEU A 528 30.21 -14.34 -12.00
C LEU A 528 29.84 -15.79 -12.28
N SER A 529 30.83 -16.72 -12.26
CA SER A 529 30.54 -18.14 -12.47
C SER A 529 29.68 -18.71 -11.33
N LEU A 530 29.87 -18.19 -10.12
CA LEU A 530 29.10 -18.58 -8.95
C LEU A 530 27.69 -17.98 -9.03
N ALA A 531 27.57 -16.73 -9.45
CA ALA A 531 26.30 -16.06 -9.64
C ALA A 531 25.42 -16.79 -10.67
N TYR A 532 25.96 -17.08 -11.84
CA TYR A 532 25.24 -17.81 -12.87
C TYR A 532 24.75 -19.20 -12.42
N ARG A 533 25.56 -19.89 -11.61
CA ARG A 533 25.14 -21.16 -11.02
C ARG A 533 24.05 -20.96 -9.97
N ALA A 534 24.14 -19.92 -9.16
CA ALA A 534 23.16 -19.64 -8.13
C ALA A 534 21.78 -19.31 -8.73
N THR A 535 21.72 -18.56 -9.81
CA THR A 535 20.47 -18.27 -10.54
C THR A 535 19.80 -19.55 -11.07
N GLU A 536 20.60 -20.55 -11.45
CA GLU A 536 20.08 -21.84 -11.98
C GLU A 536 19.76 -22.86 -10.85
N GLU A 537 20.52 -22.86 -9.73
CA GLU A 537 20.51 -23.93 -8.73
C GLU A 537 19.81 -23.56 -7.41
N ALA A 538 19.72 -22.27 -7.06
CA ALA A 538 19.26 -21.81 -5.74
C ALA A 538 17.88 -21.13 -5.84
N GLN A 539 16.81 -21.92 -5.83
CA GLN A 539 15.43 -21.43 -6.00
C GLN A 539 14.95 -20.52 -4.87
N ASP A 540 15.50 -20.66 -3.65
CA ASP A 540 15.09 -19.88 -2.46
C ASP A 540 15.92 -18.59 -2.25
N LEU A 541 16.83 -18.27 -3.18
CA LEU A 541 17.73 -17.12 -3.09
C LEU A 541 17.70 -16.31 -4.39
N GLU A 542 17.35 -15.06 -4.28
CA GLU A 542 17.48 -14.15 -5.41
C GLU A 542 18.96 -13.77 -5.61
N THR A 543 19.47 -13.99 -6.81
CA THR A 543 20.90 -13.80 -7.07
C THR A 543 21.24 -12.37 -7.44
N MET A 544 22.29 -11.84 -6.81
CA MET A 544 22.85 -10.52 -7.04
C MET A 544 24.30 -10.65 -7.54
N VAL A 545 24.60 -9.99 -8.64
CA VAL A 545 25.96 -9.89 -9.18
C VAL A 545 26.56 -8.55 -8.81
N ILE A 546 27.71 -8.55 -8.16
CA ILE A 546 28.47 -7.34 -7.82
C ILE A 546 29.44 -7.02 -8.95
N ILE A 547 29.16 -5.95 -9.70
CA ILE A 547 29.99 -5.52 -10.82
C ILE A 547 30.87 -4.36 -10.39
N THR A 548 32.18 -4.56 -10.45
CA THR A 548 33.19 -3.54 -10.19
C THR A 548 33.76 -3.01 -11.50
N GLY A 549 34.51 -1.90 -11.46
CA GLY A 549 35.18 -1.36 -12.64
C GLY A 549 36.15 -2.33 -13.33
N LYS A 550 36.55 -3.43 -12.67
CA LYS A 550 37.43 -4.48 -13.19
C LYS A 550 36.72 -5.79 -13.54
N THR A 551 35.45 -5.94 -13.17
CA THR A 551 34.69 -7.17 -13.44
C THR A 551 34.43 -7.30 -14.94
N GLY A 552 34.92 -8.40 -15.56
CA GLY A 552 34.55 -8.75 -16.94
C GLY A 552 33.25 -9.57 -16.91
N TYR A 553 32.22 -9.17 -17.63
CA TYR A 553 30.95 -9.91 -17.74
C TYR A 553 30.56 -10.15 -19.20
N ASN A 554 29.72 -11.14 -19.42
CA ASN A 554 29.08 -11.40 -20.70
C ASN A 554 27.66 -10.79 -20.65
N ALA A 555 27.43 -9.77 -21.46
CA ALA A 555 26.17 -9.03 -21.50
C ALA A 555 24.99 -9.92 -21.91
N GLU A 556 25.18 -10.81 -22.90
CA GLU A 556 24.17 -11.73 -23.38
C GLU A 556 23.70 -12.66 -22.25
N ARG A 557 24.66 -13.22 -21.48
CA ARG A 557 24.32 -14.11 -20.37
C ARG A 557 23.69 -13.37 -19.18
N LEU A 558 24.05 -12.13 -18.94
CA LEU A 558 23.36 -11.30 -17.95
C LEU A 558 21.91 -11.05 -18.34
N SER A 559 21.65 -10.75 -19.62
CA SER A 559 20.29 -10.52 -20.11
C SER A 559 19.44 -11.81 -20.17
N GLU A 560 20.07 -12.98 -20.36
CA GLU A 560 19.35 -14.26 -20.33
C GLU A 560 18.92 -14.69 -18.91
N LEU A 561 19.76 -14.45 -17.91
CA LEU A 561 19.53 -14.89 -16.54
C LEU A 561 18.93 -13.80 -15.63
N LEU A 562 18.97 -12.56 -16.09
CA LEU A 562 18.45 -11.36 -15.40
C LEU A 562 18.72 -11.37 -13.87
N PRO A 563 19.95 -11.57 -13.39
CA PRO A 563 20.25 -11.42 -11.97
C PRO A 563 20.18 -9.96 -11.58
N TYR A 564 19.90 -9.67 -10.31
CA TYR A 564 20.09 -8.32 -9.80
C TYR A 564 21.56 -7.90 -9.92
N VAL A 565 21.79 -6.65 -10.33
CA VAL A 565 23.16 -6.12 -10.50
C VAL A 565 23.44 -5.02 -9.51
N VAL A 566 24.45 -5.23 -8.67
CA VAL A 566 24.95 -4.22 -7.74
C VAL A 566 26.17 -3.55 -8.33
N PHE A 567 26.18 -2.22 -8.37
CA PHE A 567 27.31 -1.45 -8.91
C PHE A 567 27.54 -0.16 -8.13
N ASP A 568 28.78 0.34 -8.21
CA ASP A 568 29.15 1.66 -7.66
C ASP A 568 29.23 2.67 -8.81
N ARG A 569 28.26 3.59 -8.89
CA ARG A 569 28.17 4.59 -9.95
C ARG A 569 29.41 5.46 -10.07
N GLU A 570 30.08 5.76 -8.96
CA GLU A 570 31.27 6.61 -8.95
C GLU A 570 32.52 5.89 -9.48
N ARG A 571 32.54 4.56 -9.42
CA ARG A 571 33.69 3.72 -9.76
C ARG A 571 33.56 2.90 -11.04
N ILE A 572 32.32 2.69 -11.52
CA ILE A 572 32.10 1.99 -12.79
C ILE A 572 32.38 2.92 -13.99
N PRO A 573 33.13 2.48 -15.02
CA PRO A 573 33.33 3.25 -16.24
C PRO A 573 32.02 3.58 -16.96
N PHE A 574 31.93 4.78 -17.52
CA PHE A 574 30.70 5.29 -18.14
C PHE A 574 30.15 4.41 -19.27
N ASP A 575 31.01 3.85 -20.11
CA ASP A 575 30.65 2.94 -21.19
C ASP A 575 30.00 1.65 -20.64
N ARG A 576 30.49 1.12 -19.53
CA ARG A 576 29.92 -0.04 -18.85
C ARG A 576 28.61 0.27 -18.15
N LEU A 577 28.53 1.42 -17.50
CA LEU A 577 27.28 1.87 -16.90
C LEU A 577 26.19 2.01 -17.97
N TYR A 578 26.53 2.59 -19.11
CA TYR A 578 25.60 2.72 -20.24
C TYR A 578 25.14 1.36 -20.79
N GLU A 579 26.06 0.39 -20.88
CA GLU A 579 25.76 -0.98 -21.28
C GLU A 579 24.77 -1.65 -20.31
N LEU A 580 25.01 -1.55 -18.99
CA LEU A 580 24.10 -2.09 -17.98
C LEU A 580 22.72 -1.43 -18.04
N LEU A 581 22.65 -0.10 -18.09
CA LEU A 581 21.38 0.63 -18.20
C LEU A 581 20.62 0.25 -19.48
N SER A 582 21.31 -0.08 -20.56
CA SER A 582 20.67 -0.54 -21.80
C SER A 582 20.17 -1.98 -21.70
N LEU A 583 20.91 -2.88 -21.04
CA LEU A 583 20.53 -4.28 -20.83
C LEU A 583 19.32 -4.42 -19.90
N TYR A 584 19.21 -3.55 -18.91
CA TYR A 584 18.15 -3.56 -17.91
C TYR A 584 17.14 -2.41 -18.11
N ALA A 585 16.97 -1.95 -19.36
CA ALA A 585 16.06 -0.84 -19.66
C ALA A 585 14.61 -1.14 -19.26
N ASP A 586 14.18 -2.39 -19.44
CA ASP A 586 12.84 -2.87 -19.08
C ASP A 586 12.74 -3.33 -17.61
N PHE A 587 13.87 -3.52 -16.92
CA PHE A 587 13.94 -3.96 -15.51
C PHE A 587 14.87 -3.05 -14.68
N PRO A 588 14.63 -1.73 -14.64
CA PRO A 588 15.55 -0.79 -13.96
C PRO A 588 15.65 -1.03 -12.45
N HIS A 589 14.63 -1.61 -11.82
CA HIS A 589 14.61 -1.97 -10.40
C HIS A 589 15.62 -3.07 -10.03
N MET A 590 16.11 -3.84 -11.01
CA MET A 590 17.16 -4.84 -10.81
C MET A 590 18.58 -4.25 -10.77
N LEU A 591 18.74 -2.96 -11.07
CA LEU A 591 20.01 -2.24 -10.99
C LEU A 591 20.12 -1.52 -9.65
N ILE A 592 21.04 -1.94 -8.80
CA ILE A 592 21.17 -1.49 -7.42
C ILE A 592 22.48 -0.72 -7.24
N GLU A 593 22.38 0.53 -6.83
CA GLU A 593 23.56 1.33 -6.50
C GLU A 593 24.05 1.04 -5.08
N ALA A 594 25.31 0.68 -4.94
CA ALA A 594 25.94 0.50 -3.65
C ALA A 594 27.46 0.81 -3.72
N PRO A 595 28.05 1.34 -2.65
CA PRO A 595 29.49 1.56 -2.59
C PRO A 595 30.28 0.25 -2.74
N GLU A 596 31.33 0.23 -3.59
CA GLU A 596 32.14 -0.98 -3.86
C GLU A 596 32.80 -1.57 -2.59
N ASP A 597 33.11 -0.72 -1.61
CA ASP A 597 33.70 -1.11 -0.35
C ASP A 597 32.73 -1.73 0.66
N LEU A 598 31.45 -1.77 0.32
CA LEU A 598 30.43 -2.43 1.12
C LEU A 598 30.55 -3.96 1.05
N PHE A 599 31.04 -4.51 -0.08
CA PHE A 599 31.11 -5.95 -0.36
C PHE A 599 32.50 -6.56 -0.30
#